data_c9fb8589c8d636e069ccae3dabe8b257
#
_entry.id   c9fb8589c8d636e069ccae3dabe8b257
#
_cell.length_a   1.000
_cell.length_b   1.000
_cell.length_c   1.000
_cell.angle_alpha   90.00
_cell.angle_beta   90.00
_cell.angle_gamma   90.00
#
_symmetry.space_group_name_H-M   'P 1'
#
loop_
_entity.id
_entity.type
_entity.pdbx_description
1 polymer ?
#
loop_
_entity_poly.entity_id
_entity_poly.type
_entity_poly.pdbx_seq_one_letter_code
_entity_poly.pdbx_strand_id
1 'polypeptide(L)'
;YLSQWFLKTSKYSDELLTELDNLNEWPDKVKTMQKNWIGKSEGAEINFKLTNKEFKGRKIKIYTTRPDTIFGATFIAISCQHPLVEEIKKNNNKIEKFIRECELSNSEKDKFGFNTQIKAEHPITKKEIPVYIANFVLMDYGLGAIFGCPAHDQRDLDFANKYNLDVIKVVENKDQTDRIKNVASNG
;
A
#
# COMPACT_ATOMS: atom_id res chain seq x y z
N TYR A 1 -15.57 -11.54 18.42
CA TYR A 1 -14.87 -12.63 17.71
C TYR A 1 -15.71 -13.88 17.78
N LEU A 2 -15.98 -14.49 16.63
CA LEU A 2 -16.66 -15.77 16.53
C LEU A 2 -15.65 -16.85 16.19
N SER A 3 -15.67 -17.97 16.93
CA SER A 3 -14.87 -19.15 16.59
C SER A 3 -15.58 -19.94 15.50
N GLN A 4 -14.93 -20.05 14.35
CA GLN A 4 -15.49 -20.81 13.22
C GLN A 4 -14.35 -21.44 12.40
N TRP A 5 -14.73 -22.39 11.55
CA TRP A 5 -13.78 -23.02 10.63
C TRP A 5 -13.47 -22.13 9.45
N PHE A 6 -12.17 -21.99 9.14
CA PHE A 6 -11.68 -21.32 7.94
C PHE A 6 -10.83 -22.27 7.12
N LEU A 7 -11.06 -22.31 5.83
CA LEU A 7 -10.21 -23.03 4.89
C LEU A 7 -9.07 -22.11 4.46
N LYS A 8 -7.83 -22.56 4.59
CA LYS A 8 -6.63 -21.81 4.15
C LYS A 8 -6.44 -21.95 2.63
N THR A 9 -7.43 -21.48 1.85
CA THR A 9 -7.46 -21.62 0.39
C THR A 9 -6.25 -20.99 -0.28
N SER A 10 -5.80 -19.82 0.20
CA SER A 10 -4.63 -19.12 -0.33
C SER A 10 -3.32 -19.92 -0.24
N LYS A 11 -3.23 -20.87 0.70
CA LYS A 11 -2.06 -21.77 0.81
C LYS A 11 -1.90 -22.68 -0.42
N TYR A 12 -3.01 -22.96 -1.10
CA TYR A 12 -3.05 -23.86 -2.26
C TYR A 12 -3.10 -23.12 -3.60
N SER A 13 -2.97 -21.79 -3.60
CA SER A 13 -3.12 -20.97 -4.81
C SER A 13 -2.16 -21.35 -5.92
N ASP A 14 -0.88 -21.59 -5.61
CA ASP A 14 0.12 -21.98 -6.62
C ASP A 14 -0.15 -23.41 -7.16
N GLU A 15 -0.52 -24.35 -6.28
CA GLU A 15 -0.89 -25.71 -6.66
C GLU A 15 -2.14 -25.70 -7.54
N LEU A 16 -3.20 -24.99 -7.14
CA LEU A 16 -4.43 -24.85 -7.92
C LEU A 16 -4.16 -24.23 -9.29
N LEU A 17 -3.29 -23.23 -9.38
CA LEU A 17 -2.95 -22.59 -10.64
C LEU A 17 -2.21 -23.56 -11.59
N THR A 18 -1.29 -24.36 -11.05
CA THR A 18 -0.53 -25.36 -11.82
C THR A 18 -1.42 -26.50 -12.29
N GLU A 19 -2.31 -26.99 -11.41
CA GLU A 19 -3.19 -28.12 -11.72
C GLU A 19 -4.28 -27.77 -12.75
N LEU A 20 -4.59 -26.49 -12.98
CA LEU A 20 -5.48 -26.07 -14.06
C LEU A 20 -4.98 -26.54 -15.44
N ASP A 21 -3.70 -26.67 -15.64
CA ASP A 21 -3.12 -27.11 -16.91
C ASP A 21 -3.35 -28.62 -17.14
N ASN A 22 -3.52 -29.40 -16.06
CA ASN A 22 -3.79 -30.83 -16.09
C ASN A 22 -5.29 -31.17 -16.32
N LEU A 23 -6.20 -30.19 -16.27
CA LEU A 23 -7.62 -30.37 -16.47
C LEU A 23 -7.99 -30.38 -17.97
N ASN A 24 -7.60 -31.44 -18.69
CA ASN A 24 -7.73 -31.53 -20.15
C ASN A 24 -9.20 -31.48 -20.64
N GLU A 25 -10.15 -31.98 -19.85
CA GLU A 25 -11.58 -31.98 -20.16
C GLU A 25 -12.28 -30.63 -19.89
N TRP A 26 -11.58 -29.66 -19.29
CA TRP A 26 -12.16 -28.37 -19.02
C TRP A 26 -12.04 -27.43 -20.23
N PRO A 27 -13.10 -26.67 -20.56
CA PRO A 27 -13.05 -25.64 -21.61
C PRO A 27 -11.98 -24.57 -21.27
N ASP A 28 -11.23 -24.12 -22.28
CA ASP A 28 -10.17 -23.11 -22.11
C ASP A 28 -10.67 -21.80 -21.49
N LYS A 29 -11.91 -21.41 -21.84
CA LYS A 29 -12.55 -20.23 -21.25
C LYS A 29 -12.68 -20.36 -19.72
N VAL A 30 -13.05 -21.53 -19.23
CA VAL A 30 -13.21 -21.79 -17.79
C VAL A 30 -11.83 -21.79 -17.10
N LYS A 31 -10.83 -22.42 -17.70
CA LYS A 31 -9.44 -22.39 -17.18
C LYS A 31 -8.93 -20.95 -17.07
N THR A 32 -9.16 -20.15 -18.11
CA THR A 32 -8.76 -18.73 -18.12
C THR A 32 -9.47 -17.93 -17.02
N MET A 33 -10.78 -18.16 -16.83
CA MET A 33 -11.51 -17.52 -15.73
C MET A 33 -10.95 -17.89 -14.36
N GLN A 34 -10.61 -19.17 -14.15
CA GLN A 34 -10.01 -19.64 -12.89
C GLN A 34 -8.60 -19.06 -12.67
N LYS A 35 -7.77 -19.02 -13.72
CA LYS A 35 -6.44 -18.38 -13.65
C LYS A 35 -6.56 -16.91 -13.25
N ASN A 36 -7.47 -16.17 -13.87
CA ASN A 36 -7.71 -14.77 -13.54
C ASN A 36 -8.26 -14.58 -12.12
N TRP A 37 -9.09 -15.51 -11.65
CA TRP A 37 -9.64 -15.46 -10.28
C TRP A 37 -8.57 -15.73 -9.22
N ILE A 38 -7.71 -16.71 -9.43
CA ILE A 38 -6.56 -16.99 -8.56
C ILE A 38 -5.60 -15.80 -8.54
N GLY A 39 -5.37 -15.17 -9.71
CA GLY A 39 -4.72 -13.88 -9.84
C GLY A 39 -3.28 -13.85 -9.31
N LYS A 40 -2.39 -14.73 -9.82
CA LYS A 40 -0.98 -14.65 -9.46
C LYS A 40 -0.41 -13.29 -9.84
N SER A 41 0.11 -12.55 -8.87
CA SER A 41 0.78 -11.28 -9.09
C SER A 41 2.22 -11.37 -8.60
N GLU A 42 3.12 -10.72 -9.33
CA GLU A 42 4.52 -10.56 -8.94
C GLU A 42 4.76 -9.14 -8.44
N GLY A 43 5.60 -9.01 -7.43
CA GLY A 43 5.91 -7.73 -6.84
C GLY A 43 7.32 -7.70 -6.24
N ALA A 44 7.70 -6.53 -5.74
CA ALA A 44 8.99 -6.29 -5.12
C ALA A 44 8.84 -5.84 -3.67
N GLU A 45 9.76 -6.26 -2.82
CA GLU A 45 9.93 -5.71 -1.48
C GLU A 45 10.95 -4.58 -1.51
N ILE A 46 10.58 -3.43 -1.01
CA ILE A 46 11.41 -2.22 -0.97
C ILE A 46 11.58 -1.76 0.46
N ASN A 47 12.79 -1.40 0.83
CA ASN A 47 13.11 -0.92 2.17
C ASN A 47 13.34 0.58 2.19
N PHE A 48 12.56 1.29 3.00
CA PHE A 48 12.73 2.71 3.28
C PHE A 48 13.38 2.89 4.65
N LYS A 49 14.58 3.49 4.71
CA LYS A 49 15.30 3.72 5.96
C LYS A 49 14.70 4.90 6.70
N LEU A 50 14.47 4.76 8.01
CA LEU A 50 14.04 5.87 8.85
C LEU A 50 15.24 6.80 9.13
N THR A 51 15.01 8.13 9.03
CA THR A 51 16.08 9.13 9.17
C THR A 51 16.12 9.76 10.56
N ASN A 52 15.03 9.68 11.33
CA ASN A 52 14.97 10.21 12.69
C ASN A 52 15.98 9.48 13.60
N LYS A 53 16.65 10.22 14.46
CA LYS A 53 17.71 9.70 15.36
C LYS A 53 17.22 8.54 16.24
N GLU A 54 15.97 8.61 16.73
CA GLU A 54 15.35 7.62 17.59
C GLU A 54 15.15 6.26 16.88
N PHE A 55 15.06 6.28 15.56
CA PHE A 55 14.82 5.09 14.71
C PHE A 55 16.03 4.74 13.84
N LYS A 56 17.23 5.20 14.22
CA LYS A 56 18.46 4.99 13.43
C LYS A 56 18.68 3.50 13.12
N GLY A 57 18.87 3.18 11.85
CA GLY A 57 19.11 1.82 11.37
C GLY A 57 17.83 1.01 11.10
N ARG A 58 16.65 1.53 11.47
CA ARG A 58 15.37 0.87 11.20
C ARG A 58 14.89 1.18 9.78
N LYS A 59 14.05 0.26 9.28
CA LYS A 59 13.48 0.33 7.94
C LYS A 59 12.00 0.00 7.99
N ILE A 60 11.23 0.66 7.14
CA ILE A 60 9.88 0.22 6.77
C ILE A 60 10.03 -0.60 5.51
N LYS A 61 9.57 -1.86 5.55
CA LYS A 61 9.53 -2.75 4.41
C LYS A 61 8.16 -2.61 3.75
N ILE A 62 8.14 -2.40 2.45
CA ILE A 62 6.94 -2.20 1.64
C ILE A 62 6.94 -3.22 0.52
N TYR A 63 5.83 -3.92 0.34
CA TYR A 63 5.59 -4.74 -0.84
C TYR A 63 4.77 -3.95 -1.86
N THR A 64 5.17 -4.00 -3.13
CA THR A 64 4.44 -3.35 -4.23
C THR A 64 4.43 -4.23 -5.48
N THR A 65 3.32 -4.20 -6.20
CA THR A 65 3.21 -4.79 -7.56
C THR A 65 3.58 -3.79 -8.67
N ARG A 66 3.80 -2.51 -8.30
CA ARG A 66 4.18 -1.42 -9.21
C ARG A 66 5.51 -0.78 -8.79
N PRO A 67 6.64 -1.54 -8.82
CA PRO A 67 7.95 -0.99 -8.46
C PRO A 67 8.44 0.10 -9.44
N ASP A 68 7.90 0.15 -10.65
CA ASP A 68 8.15 1.16 -11.67
C ASP A 68 7.76 2.57 -11.24
N THR A 69 6.74 2.71 -10.37
CA THR A 69 6.25 4.01 -9.90
C THR A 69 7.03 4.58 -8.71
N ILE A 70 8.06 3.90 -8.22
CA ILE A 70 8.78 4.29 -7.01
C ILE A 70 9.32 5.73 -7.05
N PHE A 71 9.76 6.21 -8.20
CA PHE A 71 10.26 7.59 -8.34
C PHE A 71 9.20 8.66 -8.06
N GLY A 72 7.92 8.29 -8.12
CA GLY A 72 6.79 9.13 -7.76
C GLY A 72 6.35 9.01 -6.29
N ALA A 73 7.09 8.26 -5.47
CA ALA A 73 6.80 8.11 -4.05
C ALA A 73 7.05 9.43 -3.31
N THR A 74 5.99 10.00 -2.72
CA THR A 74 6.04 11.28 -2.02
C THR A 74 5.72 11.16 -0.54
N PHE A 75 5.18 10.04 -0.10
CA PHE A 75 4.94 9.72 1.30
C PHE A 75 4.93 8.20 1.52
N ILE A 76 5.03 7.80 2.78
CA ILE A 76 4.76 6.43 3.22
C ILE A 76 3.50 6.47 4.07
N ALA A 77 2.61 5.50 3.87
CA ALA A 77 1.49 5.26 4.74
C ALA A 77 1.59 3.87 5.37
N ILE A 78 1.38 3.80 6.68
CA ILE A 78 1.38 2.56 7.46
C ILE A 78 0.02 2.33 8.09
N SER A 79 -0.34 1.06 8.24
CA SER A 79 -1.56 0.63 8.91
C SER A 79 -1.60 1.08 10.38
N CYS A 80 -2.79 1.34 10.91
CA CYS A 80 -2.99 1.56 12.35
C CYS A 80 -2.46 0.42 13.22
N GLN A 81 -2.37 -0.79 12.67
CA GLN A 81 -1.89 -2.00 13.36
C GLN A 81 -0.41 -2.32 13.08
N HIS A 82 0.30 -1.44 12.35
CA HIS A 82 1.71 -1.67 12.03
C HIS A 82 2.58 -1.65 13.31
N PRO A 83 3.60 -2.54 13.46
CA PRO A 83 4.43 -2.61 14.66
C PRO A 83 5.09 -1.29 15.09
N LEU A 84 5.45 -0.44 14.13
CA LEU A 84 5.98 0.90 14.41
C LEU A 84 4.96 1.77 15.14
N VAL A 85 3.66 1.63 14.83
CA VAL A 85 2.60 2.40 15.48
C VAL A 85 2.46 2.01 16.95
N GLU A 86 2.56 0.72 17.26
CA GLU A 86 2.55 0.21 18.64
C GLU A 86 3.65 0.81 19.51
N GLU A 87 4.79 1.13 18.90
CA GLU A 87 5.92 1.73 19.60
C GLU A 87 5.72 3.24 19.82
N ILE A 88 5.36 3.99 18.76
CA ILE A 88 5.25 5.43 18.84
C ILE A 88 4.01 5.92 19.61
N LYS A 89 2.95 5.11 19.68
CA LYS A 89 1.74 5.47 20.46
C LYS A 89 2.00 5.58 21.95
N LYS A 90 3.00 4.85 22.50
CA LYS A 90 3.34 4.88 23.93
C LYS A 90 3.70 6.27 24.42
N ASN A 91 4.22 7.10 23.56
CA ASN A 91 4.68 8.45 23.88
C ASN A 91 3.79 9.54 23.28
N ASN A 92 2.64 9.19 22.68
CA ASN A 92 1.81 10.16 21.99
C ASN A 92 0.31 9.81 22.03
N ASN A 93 -0.40 10.39 23.00
CA ASN A 93 -1.84 10.21 23.18
C ASN A 93 -2.69 10.61 21.96
N LYS A 94 -2.19 11.46 21.06
CA LYS A 94 -2.90 11.84 19.84
C LYS A 94 -2.98 10.69 18.84
N ILE A 95 -1.95 9.84 18.80
CA ILE A 95 -1.94 8.63 17.97
C ILE A 95 -2.99 7.65 18.45
N GLU A 96 -3.10 7.46 19.75
CA GLU A 96 -4.11 6.55 20.33
C GLU A 96 -5.54 7.01 20.00
N LYS A 97 -5.80 8.32 20.12
CA LYS A 97 -7.08 8.90 19.72
C LYS A 97 -7.37 8.68 18.24
N PHE A 98 -6.38 8.91 17.38
CA PHE A 98 -6.48 8.69 15.94
C PHE A 98 -6.79 7.23 15.59
N ILE A 99 -6.15 6.26 16.27
CA ILE A 99 -6.43 4.82 16.05
C ILE A 99 -7.89 4.49 16.36
N ARG A 100 -8.43 5.02 17.47
CA ARG A 100 -9.85 4.84 17.82
C ARG A 100 -10.78 5.45 16.77
N GLU A 101 -10.43 6.61 16.21
CA GLU A 101 -11.18 7.22 15.11
C GLU A 101 -11.17 6.33 13.87
N CYS A 102 -10.02 5.70 13.54
CA CYS A 102 -9.92 4.75 12.43
C CYS A 102 -10.82 3.52 12.61
N GLU A 103 -10.91 2.98 13.82
CA GLU A 103 -11.76 1.82 14.13
C GLU A 103 -13.25 2.12 13.96
N LEU A 104 -13.66 3.36 14.18
CA LEU A 104 -15.05 3.82 14.08
C LEU A 104 -15.42 4.32 12.68
N SER A 105 -14.43 4.60 11.83
CA SER A 105 -14.64 5.19 10.52
C SER A 105 -14.85 4.13 9.42
N ASN A 106 -15.60 4.54 8.38
CA ASN A 106 -15.67 3.75 7.15
C ASN A 106 -14.53 4.19 6.20
N SER A 107 -13.46 3.39 6.13
CA SER A 107 -12.27 3.66 5.32
C SER A 107 -12.53 3.74 3.81
N GLU A 108 -13.68 3.25 3.34
CA GLU A 108 -14.02 3.32 1.91
C GLU A 108 -14.43 4.73 1.48
N LYS A 109 -15.11 5.48 2.36
CA LYS A 109 -15.66 6.79 2.03
C LYS A 109 -14.75 7.96 2.36
N ASP A 110 -14.03 7.89 3.47
CA ASP A 110 -13.19 9.00 3.93
C ASP A 110 -11.78 8.52 4.27
N LYS A 111 -10.82 8.95 3.47
CA LYS A 111 -9.39 8.62 3.64
C LYS A 111 -8.73 9.72 4.45
N PHE A 112 -8.18 9.34 5.58
CA PHE A 112 -7.46 10.26 6.45
C PHE A 112 -6.26 9.59 7.10
N GLY A 113 -5.33 10.41 7.57
CA GLY A 113 -4.09 9.96 8.17
C GLY A 113 -3.57 10.88 9.23
N PHE A 114 -2.67 10.37 10.03
CA PHE A 114 -1.95 11.10 11.06
C PHE A 114 -0.48 11.21 10.69
N ASN A 115 0.05 12.43 10.60
CA ASN A 115 1.48 12.65 10.36
C ASN A 115 2.26 12.29 11.63
N THR A 116 3.10 11.26 11.55
CA THR A 116 3.88 10.76 12.67
C THR A 116 5.08 11.65 13.03
N GLN A 117 5.42 12.62 12.20
CA GLN A 117 6.66 13.40 12.23
C GLN A 117 7.93 12.55 11.98
N ILE A 118 7.75 11.26 11.68
CA ILE A 118 8.83 10.39 11.25
C ILE A 118 9.05 10.61 9.76
N LYS A 119 10.32 10.55 9.35
CA LYS A 119 10.72 10.64 7.95
C LYS A 119 11.46 9.38 7.53
N ALA A 120 11.34 9.04 6.27
CA ALA A 120 12.04 7.94 5.66
C ALA A 120 12.81 8.40 4.42
N GLU A 121 13.99 7.83 4.22
CA GLU A 121 14.82 8.08 3.04
C GLU A 121 14.28 7.27 1.87
N HIS A 122 13.97 7.94 0.78
CA HIS A 122 13.64 7.30 -0.49
C HIS A 122 14.85 6.50 -0.99
N PRO A 123 14.71 5.19 -1.30
CA PRO A 123 15.85 4.30 -1.52
C PRO A 123 16.72 4.70 -2.72
N ILE A 124 16.14 5.35 -3.73
CA ILE A 124 16.84 5.75 -4.96
C ILE A 124 17.20 7.23 -4.94
N THR A 125 16.22 8.13 -4.77
CA THR A 125 16.44 9.58 -4.86
C THR A 125 17.09 10.18 -3.63
N LYS A 126 17.16 9.44 -2.52
CA LYS A 126 17.70 9.86 -1.22
C LYS A 126 16.96 11.03 -0.56
N LYS A 127 15.86 11.49 -1.12
CA LYS A 127 15.00 12.50 -0.52
C LYS A 127 14.30 11.95 0.71
N GLU A 128 14.07 12.79 1.69
CA GLU A 128 13.25 12.47 2.86
C GLU A 128 11.77 12.63 2.51
N ILE A 129 10.99 11.62 2.79
CA ILE A 129 9.53 11.61 2.64
C ILE A 129 8.85 11.35 3.98
N PRO A 130 7.68 11.95 4.25
CA PRO A 130 6.98 11.79 5.52
C PRO A 130 6.33 10.42 5.65
N VAL A 131 6.20 9.96 6.90
CA VAL A 131 5.48 8.73 7.25
C VAL A 131 4.17 9.09 7.94
N TYR A 132 3.06 8.59 7.40
CA TYR A 132 1.71 8.75 7.93
C TYR A 132 1.17 7.42 8.47
N ILE A 133 0.36 7.47 9.51
CA ILE A 133 -0.57 6.38 9.83
C ILE A 133 -1.83 6.68 9.03
N ALA A 134 -2.37 5.71 8.28
CA ALA A 134 -3.55 5.94 7.44
C ALA A 134 -4.59 4.84 7.60
N ASN A 135 -5.87 5.25 7.61
CA ASN A 135 -7.00 4.34 7.83
C ASN A 135 -7.28 3.39 6.66
N PHE A 136 -6.75 3.68 5.48
CA PHE A 136 -6.97 2.88 4.27
C PHE A 136 -5.86 1.85 3.98
N VAL A 137 -4.81 1.80 4.81
CA VAL A 137 -3.75 0.80 4.71
C VAL A 137 -4.10 -0.39 5.59
N LEU A 138 -4.29 -1.55 4.96
CA LEU A 138 -4.66 -2.79 5.64
C LEU A 138 -3.43 -3.60 6.02
N MET A 139 -3.45 -4.22 7.21
CA MET A 139 -2.35 -5.07 7.66
C MET A 139 -2.27 -6.38 6.89
N ASP A 140 -3.42 -6.90 6.44
CA ASP A 140 -3.52 -8.16 5.71
C ASP A 140 -3.12 -8.06 4.23
N TYR A 141 -2.89 -6.84 3.73
CA TYR A 141 -2.42 -6.61 2.37
C TYR A 141 -0.96 -6.15 2.39
N GLY A 142 -0.09 -6.94 1.80
CA GLY A 142 1.35 -6.68 1.81
C GLY A 142 1.93 -6.82 3.22
N LEU A 143 2.62 -5.79 3.67
CA LEU A 143 3.32 -5.74 4.96
C LEU A 143 2.73 -4.66 5.90
N GLY A 144 1.50 -4.22 5.65
CA GLY A 144 0.87 -3.14 6.40
C GLY A 144 1.51 -1.77 6.18
N ALA A 145 2.23 -1.61 5.07
CA ALA A 145 2.85 -0.35 4.66
C ALA A 145 2.85 -0.21 3.14
N ILE A 146 2.62 1.01 2.66
CA ILE A 146 2.68 1.38 1.24
C ILE A 146 3.54 2.62 1.06
N PHE A 147 4.11 2.82 -0.12
CA PHE A 147 4.53 4.15 -0.55
C PHE A 147 3.42 4.76 -1.40
N GLY A 148 3.11 6.03 -1.15
CA GLY A 148 2.11 6.76 -1.91
C GLY A 148 2.69 7.33 -3.18
N CYS A 149 2.04 7.03 -4.31
CA CYS A 149 2.37 7.57 -5.62
C CYS A 149 1.17 8.33 -6.21
N PRO A 150 0.94 9.59 -5.78
CA PRO A 150 -0.28 10.33 -6.08
C PRO A 150 -0.58 10.53 -7.57
N ALA A 151 0.46 10.56 -8.42
CA ALA A 151 0.26 10.71 -9.85
C ALA A 151 -0.35 9.47 -10.53
N HIS A 152 -0.28 8.29 -9.89
CA HIS A 152 -0.61 6.99 -10.49
C HIS A 152 -1.58 6.14 -9.66
N ASP A 153 -2.03 6.62 -8.52
CA ASP A 153 -3.09 5.99 -7.69
C ASP A 153 -4.06 7.07 -7.18
N GLN A 154 -5.34 6.89 -7.47
CA GLN A 154 -6.37 7.88 -7.11
C GLN A 154 -6.51 8.04 -5.59
N ARG A 155 -6.34 6.97 -4.81
CA ARG A 155 -6.43 7.04 -3.35
C ARG A 155 -5.28 7.86 -2.78
N ASP A 156 -4.09 7.69 -3.35
CA ASP A 156 -2.90 8.43 -2.96
C ASP A 156 -3.02 9.90 -3.39
N LEU A 157 -3.64 10.18 -4.54
CA LEU A 157 -3.89 11.55 -5.01
C LEU A 157 -4.87 12.29 -4.10
N ASP A 158 -5.98 11.65 -3.74
CA ASP A 158 -6.97 12.24 -2.82
C ASP A 158 -6.32 12.55 -1.46
N PHE A 159 -5.50 11.62 -0.98
CA PHE A 159 -4.74 11.80 0.25
C PHE A 159 -3.70 12.92 0.14
N ALA A 160 -2.92 12.95 -0.94
CA ALA A 160 -1.92 13.98 -1.16
C ALA A 160 -2.54 15.38 -1.26
N ASN A 161 -3.67 15.52 -1.94
CA ASN A 161 -4.41 16.77 -2.01
C ASN A 161 -4.90 17.22 -0.64
N LYS A 162 -5.43 16.29 0.18
CA LYS A 162 -5.92 16.59 1.54
C LYS A 162 -4.80 17.08 2.47
N TYR A 163 -3.61 16.52 2.34
CA TYR A 163 -2.46 16.83 3.20
C TYR A 163 -1.41 17.73 2.55
N ASN A 164 -1.72 18.29 1.36
CA ASN A 164 -0.84 19.17 0.60
C ASN A 164 0.57 18.56 0.36
N LEU A 165 0.58 17.30 -0.08
CA LEU A 165 1.79 16.57 -0.43
C LEU A 165 2.10 16.72 -1.92
N ASP A 166 3.37 16.51 -2.28
CA ASP A 166 3.81 16.58 -3.68
C ASP A 166 3.15 15.51 -4.55
N VAL A 167 2.90 15.86 -5.82
CA VAL A 167 2.40 14.96 -6.85
C VAL A 167 3.43 14.92 -7.98
N ILE A 168 4.13 13.79 -8.13
CA ILE A 168 5.22 13.62 -9.09
C ILE A 168 4.83 12.58 -10.13
N LYS A 169 4.67 13.02 -11.39
CA LYS A 169 4.40 12.13 -12.52
C LYS A 169 5.70 11.47 -12.97
N VAL A 170 5.71 10.13 -13.07
CA VAL A 170 6.89 9.33 -13.42
C VAL A 170 6.64 8.32 -14.54
N VAL A 171 5.38 8.04 -14.84
CA VAL A 171 4.96 7.23 -16.00
C VAL A 171 4.11 8.09 -16.91
N GLU A 172 4.42 8.11 -18.20
CA GLU A 172 3.65 8.83 -19.21
C GLU A 172 2.91 7.85 -20.12
N ASN A 173 1.63 8.14 -20.34
CA ASN A 173 0.89 7.48 -21.39
C ASN A 173 1.22 8.20 -22.71
N LYS A 174 1.64 7.47 -23.75
CA LYS A 174 2.03 8.06 -25.05
C LYS A 174 0.89 8.80 -25.75
N ASP A 175 -0.36 8.49 -25.37
CA ASP A 175 -1.56 8.99 -26.05
C ASP A 175 -2.31 10.09 -25.29
N GLN A 176 -1.85 10.53 -24.12
CA GLN A 176 -2.56 11.52 -23.30
C GLN A 176 -1.64 12.60 -22.74
N THR A 177 -1.88 13.84 -23.17
CA THR A 177 -1.35 15.06 -22.55
C THR A 177 -2.21 15.45 -21.35
N ASP A 178 -2.28 14.60 -20.33
CA ASP A 178 -3.18 14.84 -19.21
C ASP A 178 -2.61 15.80 -18.17
N ARG A 179 -3.39 16.82 -17.89
CA ARG A 179 -3.18 17.70 -16.74
C ARG A 179 -3.62 16.96 -15.47
N ILE A 180 -2.67 16.42 -14.74
CA ILE A 180 -2.94 15.80 -13.42
C ILE A 180 -3.29 16.91 -12.45
N LYS A 181 -4.59 17.22 -12.31
CA LYS A 181 -5.06 18.07 -11.21
C LYS A 181 -6.04 17.35 -10.30
N ASN A 182 -6.84 16.43 -10.82
CA ASN A 182 -7.90 15.77 -10.04
C ASN A 182 -8.06 14.27 -10.33
N VAL A 183 -7.31 13.69 -11.28
CA VAL A 183 -7.40 12.27 -11.64
C VAL A 183 -5.99 11.73 -11.79
N ALA A 184 -5.68 10.61 -11.12
CA ALA A 184 -4.42 9.89 -11.28
C ALA A 184 -4.36 9.22 -12.65
N SER A 185 -3.20 9.26 -13.32
CA SER A 185 -3.02 8.58 -14.59
C SER A 185 -2.56 7.14 -14.37
N ASN A 186 -3.33 6.19 -14.87
CA ASN A 186 -2.89 4.80 -14.98
C ASN A 186 -1.95 4.72 -16.19
N GLY A 187 -0.67 4.51 -15.94
CA GLY A 187 0.34 4.29 -16.97
C GLY A 187 0.21 2.94 -17.65
#